data_b5699d808cd8209c327093017dc98153
#
_entry.id   b5699d808cd8209c327093017dc98153
#
_cell.length_a   1.000
_cell.length_b   1.000
_cell.length_c   1.000
_cell.angle_alpha   90.00
_cell.angle_beta   90.00
_cell.angle_gamma   90.00
#
_symmetry.space_group_name_H-M   'P 1'
#
loop_
_entity.id
_entity.type
_entity.pdbx_description
1 polymer ?
#
loop_
_entity_poly.entity_id
_entity_poly.type
_entity_poly.pdbx_seq_one_letter_code
_entity_poly.pdbx_strand_id
1 'polypeptide(L)'
;MDATTTALVRMQAITVRFGDATALHALDWDVMPGEVHCLMGSNGSGKSTAIKVLSGVHAPQPGARIDIGGQTVQRLDPALAKSLGIQVIYQDLSLFPNLSVAENIAFDQAMGRWWAPVRRRRQREAAQAVMRRLGIALPLDARVGDLPIAGRQLVAICRGMAARARLLFMDEPTASLTRAEVDALLAVVRRLQADGMAIVFVSHKLDEVMEIADRVTVLRDGRKLGTWPAEQLSGRQLAALMTGQEVDERLHARDMSAAPALLEVRGLGRDGDYEDVSFDVREGEILGLTGLLGAGRTELALGLFGMRRPDRGSIRLGGRRPVLRSNRDAMAAGIAYVPEDRQSIGLNLRQSVQDNLVLAMLPRLSGPLGWLPASRRAATAAQWRDRLHMRLPALDAPVHQLSGGNAQRVVLARWLATAPRLLILDSPTVGVDIGNRQGIFEIVHGLAARGMAVIVISDEVAEVHAHCDRVLHMRGGRMAGEFVPGVHSESQIEEAVHA
;
A
#
# COMPACT_ATOMS: atom_id res chain seq x y z
N MET A 1 -20.72 36.73 17.82
CA MET A 1 -21.82 35.70 17.77
C MET A 1 -21.33 34.62 16.86
N ASP A 2 -20.74 33.56 17.46
CA ASP A 2 -20.24 32.43 16.73
C ASP A 2 -21.40 31.67 16.12
N ALA A 3 -21.51 31.69 14.80
CA ALA A 3 -22.36 30.76 14.09
C ALA A 3 -21.76 29.35 14.31
N THR A 4 -22.34 28.61 15.25
CA THR A 4 -22.01 27.19 15.46
C THR A 4 -22.31 26.47 14.15
N THR A 5 -21.28 26.29 13.33
CA THR A 5 -21.37 25.56 12.06
C THR A 5 -21.81 24.11 12.40
N THR A 6 -23.05 23.80 12.05
CA THR A 6 -23.62 22.48 12.32
C THR A 6 -22.93 21.44 11.44
N ALA A 7 -22.46 20.35 12.02
CA ALA A 7 -21.84 19.25 11.27
C ALA A 7 -22.76 18.73 10.16
N LEU A 8 -22.19 18.47 8.98
CA LEU A 8 -22.90 17.83 7.87
C LEU A 8 -23.29 16.38 8.23
N VAL A 9 -22.35 15.66 8.86
CA VAL A 9 -22.57 14.32 9.41
C VAL A 9 -22.10 14.29 10.84
N ARG A 10 -22.90 13.68 11.72
CA ARG A 10 -22.52 13.37 13.10
C ARG A 10 -22.90 11.94 13.43
N MET A 11 -21.92 11.18 13.85
CA MET A 11 -22.07 9.81 14.36
C MET A 11 -21.82 9.79 15.85
N GLN A 12 -22.66 9.12 16.62
CA GLN A 12 -22.54 9.01 18.08
C GLN A 12 -22.73 7.56 18.52
N ALA A 13 -21.85 7.10 19.40
CA ALA A 13 -21.83 5.77 20.00
C ALA A 13 -21.88 4.61 18.97
N ILE A 14 -21.24 4.78 17.80
CA ILE A 14 -21.28 3.78 16.73
C ILE A 14 -20.45 2.56 17.13
N THR A 15 -21.14 1.45 17.37
CA THR A 15 -20.53 0.14 17.64
C THR A 15 -20.92 -0.83 16.55
N VAL A 16 -19.93 -1.55 15.98
CA VAL A 16 -20.13 -2.57 14.95
C VAL A 16 -19.39 -3.84 15.33
N ARG A 17 -20.07 -4.98 15.28
CA ARG A 17 -19.53 -6.31 15.59
C ARG A 17 -19.71 -7.26 14.42
N PHE A 18 -18.70 -8.12 14.20
CA PHE A 18 -18.72 -9.24 13.26
C PHE A 18 -18.40 -10.53 14.03
N GLY A 19 -19.41 -11.31 14.34
CA GLY A 19 -19.24 -12.43 15.26
C GLY A 19 -18.73 -11.95 16.63
N ASP A 20 -17.63 -12.53 17.07
CA ASP A 20 -16.99 -12.15 18.36
C ASP A 20 -16.09 -10.93 18.25
N ALA A 21 -15.74 -10.49 17.04
CA ALA A 21 -14.86 -9.34 16.82
C ALA A 21 -15.65 -8.04 16.78
N THR A 22 -15.21 -7.04 17.56
CA THR A 22 -15.74 -5.68 17.49
C THR A 22 -14.85 -4.81 16.62
N ALA A 23 -15.39 -4.35 15.50
CA ALA A 23 -14.66 -3.52 14.53
C ALA A 23 -14.70 -2.03 14.84
N LEU A 24 -15.77 -1.55 15.53
CA LEU A 24 -15.88 -0.19 16.03
C LEU A 24 -16.44 -0.21 17.45
N HIS A 25 -15.83 0.58 18.34
CA HIS A 25 -16.20 0.69 19.73
C HIS A 25 -16.68 2.11 20.05
N ALA A 26 -17.99 2.31 20.12
CA ALA A 26 -18.64 3.57 20.51
C ALA A 26 -17.98 4.80 19.82
N LEU A 27 -17.85 4.74 18.50
CA LEU A 27 -17.22 5.80 17.72
C LEU A 27 -18.11 7.05 17.68
N ASP A 28 -17.57 8.18 18.17
CA ASP A 28 -18.14 9.52 18.01
C ASP A 28 -17.32 10.26 16.95
N TRP A 29 -17.94 10.64 15.84
CA TRP A 29 -17.25 11.28 14.72
C TRP A 29 -18.16 12.27 14.01
N ASP A 30 -17.59 13.39 13.58
CA ASP A 30 -18.28 14.44 12.86
C ASP A 30 -17.49 14.90 11.63
N VAL A 31 -18.22 15.34 10.60
CA VAL A 31 -17.68 15.92 9.37
C VAL A 31 -18.38 17.25 9.13
N MET A 32 -17.62 18.33 8.91
CA MET A 32 -18.17 19.65 8.66
C MET A 32 -18.47 19.87 7.17
N PRO A 33 -19.38 20.80 6.83
CA PRO A 33 -19.59 21.18 5.43
C PRO A 33 -18.33 21.83 4.84
N GLY A 34 -17.94 21.43 3.63
CA GLY A 34 -16.84 22.07 2.92
C GLY A 34 -15.45 21.79 3.49
N GLU A 35 -15.29 20.78 4.36
CA GLU A 35 -13.96 20.39 4.86
C GLU A 35 -13.41 19.17 4.10
N VAL A 36 -12.10 19.08 4.02
CA VAL A 36 -11.38 17.84 3.76
C VAL A 36 -11.00 17.21 5.09
N HIS A 37 -11.76 16.20 5.49
CA HIS A 37 -11.55 15.46 6.73
C HIS A 37 -10.76 14.18 6.45
N CYS A 38 -9.52 14.08 6.91
CA CYS A 38 -8.75 12.85 6.76
C CYS A 38 -9.04 11.85 7.87
N LEU A 39 -9.39 10.62 7.48
CA LEU A 39 -9.60 9.50 8.40
C LEU A 39 -8.40 8.56 8.34
N MET A 40 -7.60 8.56 9.39
CA MET A 40 -6.32 7.88 9.48
C MET A 40 -6.37 6.69 10.45
N GLY A 41 -5.45 5.77 10.29
CA GLY A 41 -5.28 4.61 11.17
C GLY A 41 -4.67 3.43 10.43
N SER A 42 -4.13 2.47 11.16
CA SER A 42 -3.57 1.22 10.62
C SER A 42 -4.64 0.36 9.93
N ASN A 43 -4.20 -0.64 9.17
CA ASN A 43 -5.12 -1.62 8.59
C ASN A 43 -5.86 -2.38 9.72
N GLY A 44 -7.18 -2.53 9.56
CA GLY A 44 -8.01 -3.12 10.60
C GLY A 44 -8.45 -2.15 11.72
N SER A 45 -8.07 -0.87 11.68
CA SER A 45 -8.46 0.12 12.70
C SER A 45 -9.94 0.52 12.68
N GLY A 46 -10.73 0.05 11.69
CA GLY A 46 -12.17 0.32 11.58
C GLY A 46 -12.57 1.39 10.55
N LYS A 47 -11.60 2.01 9.80
CA LYS A 47 -11.89 3.06 8.79
C LYS A 47 -12.96 2.65 7.78
N SER A 48 -12.71 1.54 7.07
CA SER A 48 -13.67 1.04 6.06
C SER A 48 -15.00 0.61 6.68
N THR A 49 -15.03 0.20 7.96
CA THR A 49 -16.27 -0.10 8.68
C THR A 49 -17.06 1.19 8.96
N ALA A 50 -16.40 2.28 9.36
CA ALA A 50 -17.05 3.57 9.56
C ALA A 50 -17.65 4.11 8.25
N ILE A 51 -16.94 3.99 7.14
CA ILE A 51 -17.44 4.34 5.80
C ILE A 51 -18.66 3.47 5.43
N LYS A 52 -18.59 2.15 5.66
CA LYS A 52 -19.70 1.23 5.37
C LYS A 52 -20.94 1.47 6.24
N VAL A 53 -20.79 2.01 7.43
CA VAL A 53 -21.92 2.47 8.24
C VAL A 53 -22.57 3.69 7.60
N LEU A 54 -21.80 4.72 7.21
CA LEU A 54 -22.33 5.93 6.58
C LEU A 54 -22.83 5.71 5.15
N SER A 55 -22.34 4.70 4.47
CA SER A 55 -22.91 4.28 3.16
C SER A 55 -24.13 3.37 3.29
N GLY A 56 -24.56 3.02 4.51
CA GLY A 56 -25.72 2.18 4.76
C GLY A 56 -25.51 0.69 4.49
N VAL A 57 -24.26 0.24 4.28
CA VAL A 57 -23.93 -1.18 4.06
C VAL A 57 -23.93 -1.96 5.38
N HIS A 58 -23.48 -1.33 6.46
CA HIS A 58 -23.47 -1.94 7.78
C HIS A 58 -24.35 -1.16 8.75
N ALA A 59 -25.20 -1.87 9.48
CA ALA A 59 -26.00 -1.29 10.56
C ALA A 59 -25.18 -1.31 11.86
N PRO A 60 -25.11 -0.18 12.60
CA PRO A 60 -24.52 -0.17 13.93
C PRO A 60 -25.42 -0.87 14.94
N GLN A 61 -24.87 -1.18 16.12
CA GLN A 61 -25.65 -1.72 17.22
C GLN A 61 -26.70 -0.73 17.76
N PRO A 62 -27.76 -1.21 18.44
CA PRO A 62 -28.76 -0.34 19.08
C PRO A 62 -28.11 0.66 20.05
N GLY A 63 -28.66 1.88 20.10
CA GLY A 63 -28.11 2.99 20.89
C GLY A 63 -27.21 3.95 20.09
N ALA A 64 -26.82 3.58 18.88
CA ALA A 64 -26.11 4.46 17.95
C ALA A 64 -27.04 5.55 17.38
N ARG A 65 -26.48 6.75 17.15
CA ARG A 65 -27.19 7.85 16.49
C ARG A 65 -26.38 8.37 15.31
N ILE A 66 -27.07 8.60 14.20
CA ILE A 66 -26.49 9.19 12.99
C ILE A 66 -27.36 10.38 12.57
N ASP A 67 -26.77 11.56 12.54
CA ASP A 67 -27.40 12.77 12.04
C ASP A 67 -26.73 13.18 10.72
N ILE A 68 -27.53 13.46 9.67
CA ILE A 68 -27.05 13.85 8.33
C ILE A 68 -27.82 15.09 7.90
N GLY A 69 -27.11 16.20 7.67
CA GLY A 69 -27.73 17.47 7.28
C GLY A 69 -28.77 17.98 8.28
N GLY A 70 -28.57 17.70 9.59
CA GLY A 70 -29.46 18.08 10.67
C GLY A 70 -30.66 17.14 10.90
N GLN A 71 -30.76 16.05 10.14
CA GLN A 71 -31.81 15.04 10.29
C GLN A 71 -31.26 13.79 10.97
N THR A 72 -31.90 13.32 12.03
CA THR A 72 -31.58 12.04 12.66
C THR A 72 -32.12 10.89 11.82
N VAL A 73 -31.22 9.98 11.42
CA VAL A 73 -31.55 8.79 10.62
C VAL A 73 -31.57 7.57 11.52
N GLN A 74 -32.76 6.95 11.66
CA GLN A 74 -32.93 5.75 12.51
C GLN A 74 -32.30 4.50 11.89
N ARG A 75 -32.43 4.35 10.56
CA ARG A 75 -31.85 3.25 9.79
C ARG A 75 -31.35 3.78 8.46
N LEU A 76 -30.07 3.63 8.23
CA LEU A 76 -29.43 4.02 6.98
C LEU A 76 -29.28 2.78 6.10
N ASP A 77 -29.72 2.88 4.86
CA ASP A 77 -29.46 1.92 3.79
C ASP A 77 -28.77 2.64 2.61
N PRO A 78 -28.19 1.92 1.64
CA PRO A 78 -27.43 2.53 0.55
C PRO A 78 -28.27 3.51 -0.30
N ALA A 79 -29.55 3.25 -0.49
CA ALA A 79 -30.42 4.11 -1.29
C ALA A 79 -30.69 5.44 -0.56
N LEU A 80 -30.97 5.38 0.73
CA LEU A 80 -31.16 6.55 1.59
C LEU A 80 -29.87 7.35 1.73
N ALA A 81 -28.72 6.70 2.00
CA ALA A 81 -27.42 7.36 2.06
C ALA A 81 -27.14 8.17 0.79
N LYS A 82 -27.35 7.55 -0.36
CA LYS A 82 -27.21 8.20 -1.66
C LYS A 82 -28.18 9.37 -1.85
N SER A 83 -29.44 9.24 -1.44
CA SER A 83 -30.45 10.29 -1.53
C SER A 83 -30.12 11.50 -0.65
N LEU A 84 -29.44 11.27 0.49
CA LEU A 84 -28.91 12.30 1.40
C LEU A 84 -27.61 12.94 0.91
N GLY A 85 -27.09 12.50 -0.25
CA GLY A 85 -25.91 13.05 -0.89
C GLY A 85 -24.60 12.44 -0.41
N ILE A 86 -24.61 11.25 0.19
CA ILE A 86 -23.39 10.51 0.55
C ILE A 86 -23.00 9.63 -0.62
N GLN A 87 -21.76 9.80 -1.10
CA GLN A 87 -21.14 8.98 -2.15
C GLN A 87 -19.82 8.41 -1.67
N VAL A 88 -19.50 7.20 -2.11
CA VAL A 88 -18.24 6.51 -1.75
C VAL A 88 -17.53 6.09 -3.02
N ILE A 89 -16.27 6.47 -3.11
CA ILE A 89 -15.31 5.93 -4.08
C ILE A 89 -14.49 4.91 -3.32
N TYR A 90 -14.76 3.63 -3.57
CA TYR A 90 -14.02 2.52 -2.97
C TYR A 90 -12.68 2.33 -3.67
N GLN A 91 -11.77 1.65 -3.01
CA GLN A 91 -10.43 1.33 -3.53
C GLN A 91 -10.47 0.59 -4.88
N ASP A 92 -11.47 -0.26 -5.12
CA ASP A 92 -11.72 -0.96 -6.40
C ASP A 92 -12.44 -0.11 -7.46
N LEU A 93 -12.73 1.17 -7.14
CA LEU A 93 -13.44 2.17 -7.95
C LEU A 93 -14.87 1.80 -8.33
N SER A 94 -15.28 0.55 -8.24
CA SER A 94 -16.61 0.02 -8.58
C SER A 94 -17.15 0.54 -9.94
N LEU A 95 -16.29 0.63 -10.95
CA LEU A 95 -16.62 1.08 -12.31
C LEU A 95 -16.96 -0.10 -13.22
N PHE A 96 -17.68 0.18 -14.28
CA PHE A 96 -18.00 -0.80 -15.32
C PHE A 96 -16.96 -0.72 -16.45
N PRO A 97 -15.99 -1.64 -16.54
CA PRO A 97 -14.86 -1.52 -17.46
C PRO A 97 -15.28 -1.60 -18.93
N ASN A 98 -16.39 -2.28 -19.22
CA ASN A 98 -16.92 -2.46 -20.57
C ASN A 98 -17.76 -1.27 -21.07
N LEU A 99 -18.14 -0.34 -20.19
CA LEU A 99 -18.88 0.86 -20.54
C LEU A 99 -17.93 2.02 -20.83
N SER A 100 -18.42 2.98 -21.60
CA SER A 100 -17.68 4.21 -21.89
C SER A 100 -17.58 5.13 -20.67
N VAL A 101 -16.70 6.12 -20.73
CA VAL A 101 -16.57 7.20 -19.72
C VAL A 101 -17.93 7.89 -19.51
N ALA A 102 -18.60 8.28 -20.58
CA ALA A 102 -19.89 8.96 -20.49
C ALA A 102 -20.97 8.08 -19.83
N GLU A 103 -21.02 6.80 -20.17
CA GLU A 103 -21.97 5.85 -19.59
C GLU A 103 -21.70 5.60 -18.11
N ASN A 104 -20.43 5.47 -17.70
CA ASN A 104 -20.06 5.33 -16.28
C ASN A 104 -20.44 6.56 -15.47
N ILE A 105 -20.13 7.77 -15.95
CA ILE A 105 -20.43 9.02 -15.22
C ILE A 105 -21.94 9.23 -15.09
N ALA A 106 -22.71 8.96 -16.14
CA ALA A 106 -24.16 9.15 -16.14
C ALA A 106 -24.95 7.93 -15.64
N PHE A 107 -24.28 6.86 -15.19
CA PHE A 107 -24.90 5.57 -14.86
C PHE A 107 -26.07 5.71 -13.89
N ASP A 108 -25.84 6.41 -12.80
CA ASP A 108 -26.83 6.56 -11.72
C ASP A 108 -28.08 7.36 -12.16
N GLN A 109 -27.90 8.30 -13.09
CA GLN A 109 -29.02 9.06 -13.66
C GLN A 109 -29.88 8.22 -14.62
N ALA A 110 -29.28 7.19 -15.24
CA ALA A 110 -29.95 6.28 -16.16
C ALA A 110 -30.77 5.20 -15.43
N MET A 111 -30.38 4.82 -14.20
CA MET A 111 -31.00 3.74 -13.44
C MET A 111 -32.41 4.07 -12.87
N GLY A 112 -32.82 5.33 -12.84
CA GLY A 112 -34.07 5.74 -12.20
C GLY A 112 -35.35 5.25 -12.87
N ARG A 113 -35.30 4.72 -14.11
CA ARG A 113 -36.46 4.26 -14.90
C ARG A 113 -36.07 3.07 -15.77
N TRP A 114 -36.20 1.86 -15.27
CA TRP A 114 -35.84 0.62 -15.95
C TRP A 114 -36.49 0.43 -17.35
N TRP A 115 -37.62 1.10 -17.61
CA TRP A 115 -38.35 1.08 -18.89
C TRP A 115 -38.03 2.28 -19.83
N ALA A 116 -37.23 3.24 -19.37
CA ALA A 116 -36.91 4.41 -20.21
C ALA A 116 -35.74 4.11 -21.15
N PRO A 117 -35.84 4.50 -22.42
CA PRO A 117 -34.74 4.30 -23.36
C PRO A 117 -33.51 5.09 -22.94
N VAL A 118 -32.33 4.44 -22.97
CA VAL A 118 -31.06 5.09 -22.74
C VAL A 118 -30.77 6.08 -23.85
N ARG A 119 -30.67 7.35 -23.51
CA ARG A 119 -30.38 8.42 -24.48
C ARG A 119 -28.90 8.79 -24.39
N ARG A 120 -28.05 8.18 -25.22
CA ARG A 120 -26.58 8.41 -25.26
C ARG A 120 -26.21 9.89 -25.32
N ARG A 121 -26.95 10.73 -26.06
CA ARG A 121 -26.70 12.18 -26.10
C ARG A 121 -26.83 12.83 -24.74
N ARG A 122 -27.86 12.51 -23.94
CA ARG A 122 -28.05 13.05 -22.58
C ARG A 122 -26.95 12.58 -21.63
N GLN A 123 -26.53 11.32 -21.74
CA GLN A 123 -25.41 10.81 -20.95
C GLN A 123 -24.13 11.58 -21.25
N ARG A 124 -23.81 11.81 -22.52
CA ARG A 124 -22.65 12.61 -22.94
C ARG A 124 -22.73 14.06 -22.43
N GLU A 125 -23.88 14.71 -22.58
CA GLU A 125 -24.11 16.08 -22.11
C GLU A 125 -23.93 16.18 -20.58
N ALA A 126 -24.47 15.23 -19.81
CA ALA A 126 -24.32 15.17 -18.36
C ALA A 126 -22.86 14.93 -17.94
N ALA A 127 -22.19 13.97 -18.56
CA ALA A 127 -20.79 13.69 -18.28
C ALA A 127 -19.90 14.88 -18.61
N GLN A 128 -20.11 15.50 -19.77
CA GLN A 128 -19.35 16.68 -20.21
C GLN A 128 -19.56 17.91 -19.27
N ALA A 129 -20.77 18.08 -18.74
CA ALA A 129 -21.05 19.15 -17.79
C ALA A 129 -20.27 18.98 -16.48
N VAL A 130 -20.24 17.76 -15.94
CA VAL A 130 -19.47 17.43 -14.73
C VAL A 130 -17.96 17.58 -14.97
N MET A 131 -17.46 17.05 -16.07
CA MET A 131 -16.04 17.12 -16.42
C MET A 131 -15.57 18.58 -16.58
N ARG A 132 -16.37 19.41 -17.27
CA ARG A 132 -16.08 20.85 -17.39
C ARG A 132 -16.04 21.57 -16.03
N ARG A 133 -17.00 21.25 -15.14
CA ARG A 133 -17.02 21.85 -13.79
C ARG A 133 -15.75 21.49 -13.01
N LEU A 134 -15.24 20.28 -13.15
CA LEU A 134 -14.04 19.81 -12.45
C LEU A 134 -12.73 20.15 -13.19
N GLY A 135 -12.80 20.67 -14.41
CA GLY A 135 -11.63 20.93 -15.26
C GLY A 135 -10.92 19.64 -15.70
N ILE A 136 -11.66 18.54 -15.80
CA ILE A 136 -11.17 17.24 -16.20
C ILE A 136 -11.40 17.04 -17.70
N ALA A 137 -10.39 16.53 -18.40
CA ALA A 137 -10.47 16.17 -19.81
C ALA A 137 -10.25 14.66 -19.96
N LEU A 138 -11.33 13.93 -20.32
CA LEU A 138 -11.27 12.49 -20.62
C LEU A 138 -12.03 12.21 -21.92
N PRO A 139 -11.62 11.20 -22.70
CA PRO A 139 -12.31 10.80 -23.92
C PRO A 139 -13.64 10.13 -23.57
N LEU A 140 -14.76 10.82 -23.83
CA LEU A 140 -16.11 10.39 -23.42
C LEU A 140 -16.53 9.02 -23.95
N ASP A 141 -16.04 8.62 -25.13
CA ASP A 141 -16.40 7.37 -25.80
C ASP A 141 -15.41 6.23 -25.54
N ALA A 142 -14.27 6.51 -24.89
CA ALA A 142 -13.31 5.47 -24.52
C ALA A 142 -13.92 4.53 -23.49
N ARG A 143 -13.61 3.24 -23.57
CA ARG A 143 -13.98 2.27 -22.54
C ARG A 143 -13.16 2.55 -21.27
N VAL A 144 -13.83 2.50 -20.14
CA VAL A 144 -13.15 2.72 -18.84
C VAL A 144 -12.05 1.68 -18.58
N GLY A 145 -12.26 0.45 -19.06
CA GLY A 145 -11.24 -0.62 -18.97
C GLY A 145 -9.92 -0.31 -19.67
N ASP A 146 -9.94 0.55 -20.70
CA ASP A 146 -8.76 0.91 -21.50
C ASP A 146 -8.01 2.14 -20.93
N LEU A 147 -8.60 2.83 -19.93
CA LEU A 147 -7.97 3.99 -19.29
C LEU A 147 -6.87 3.59 -18.30
N PRO A 148 -5.83 4.41 -18.15
CA PRO A 148 -4.92 4.33 -17.01
C PRO A 148 -5.68 4.44 -15.68
N ILE A 149 -5.08 3.96 -14.59
CA ILE A 149 -5.71 3.97 -13.26
C ILE A 149 -6.12 5.38 -12.82
N ALA A 150 -5.27 6.39 -13.07
CA ALA A 150 -5.58 7.80 -12.79
C ALA A 150 -6.84 8.27 -13.54
N GLY A 151 -6.97 7.92 -14.82
CA GLY A 151 -8.17 8.23 -15.60
C GLY A 151 -9.43 7.57 -15.04
N ARG A 152 -9.33 6.31 -14.59
CA ARG A 152 -10.44 5.60 -13.92
C ARG A 152 -10.83 6.28 -12.61
N GLN A 153 -9.85 6.75 -11.83
CA GLN A 153 -10.08 7.50 -10.60
C GLN A 153 -10.89 8.77 -10.87
N LEU A 154 -10.51 9.54 -11.89
CA LEU A 154 -11.23 10.74 -12.29
C LEU A 154 -12.66 10.43 -12.78
N VAL A 155 -12.88 9.31 -13.46
CA VAL A 155 -14.23 8.85 -13.84
C VAL A 155 -15.08 8.56 -12.61
N ALA A 156 -14.52 7.90 -11.57
CA ALA A 156 -15.23 7.60 -10.33
C ALA A 156 -15.64 8.89 -9.60
N ILE A 157 -14.76 9.89 -9.54
CA ILE A 157 -15.06 11.22 -8.98
C ILE A 157 -16.18 11.89 -9.77
N CYS A 158 -16.07 11.94 -11.10
CA CYS A 158 -17.11 12.53 -11.96
C CYS A 158 -18.46 11.84 -11.76
N ARG A 159 -18.50 10.50 -11.60
CA ARG A 159 -19.72 9.73 -11.31
C ARG A 159 -20.34 10.15 -9.96
N GLY A 160 -19.53 10.28 -8.92
CA GLY A 160 -20.00 10.76 -7.61
C GLY A 160 -20.60 12.16 -7.70
N MET A 161 -19.96 13.06 -8.48
CA MET A 161 -20.45 14.41 -8.72
C MET A 161 -21.75 14.45 -9.51
N ALA A 162 -21.90 13.59 -10.52
CA ALA A 162 -23.13 13.47 -11.30
C ALA A 162 -24.33 13.06 -10.44
N ALA A 163 -24.09 12.35 -9.34
CA ALA A 163 -25.08 11.93 -8.35
C ALA A 163 -25.41 13.02 -7.30
N ARG A 164 -24.94 14.26 -7.45
CA ARG A 164 -25.16 15.42 -6.56
C ARG A 164 -24.68 15.15 -5.13
N ALA A 165 -23.48 14.61 -4.99
CA ALA A 165 -22.85 14.39 -3.69
C ALA A 165 -22.75 15.69 -2.88
N ARG A 166 -22.99 15.59 -1.57
CA ARG A 166 -22.69 16.62 -0.55
C ARG A 166 -21.49 16.20 0.29
N LEU A 167 -21.30 14.88 0.43
CA LEU A 167 -20.18 14.24 1.10
C LEU A 167 -19.61 13.16 0.18
N LEU A 168 -18.33 13.23 -0.08
CA LEU A 168 -17.60 12.28 -0.90
C LEU A 168 -16.56 11.56 -0.07
N PHE A 169 -16.69 10.24 0.05
CA PHE A 169 -15.65 9.39 0.63
C PHE A 169 -14.70 8.92 -0.47
N MET A 170 -13.40 9.01 -0.22
CA MET A 170 -12.35 8.50 -1.08
C MET A 170 -11.49 7.53 -0.26
N ASP A 171 -11.61 6.23 -0.54
CA ASP A 171 -10.88 5.18 0.18
C ASP A 171 -9.60 4.83 -0.58
N GLU A 172 -8.45 5.26 -0.06
CA GLU A 172 -7.11 5.11 -0.63
C GLU A 172 -6.98 5.51 -2.12
N PRO A 173 -7.40 6.72 -2.50
CA PRO A 173 -7.54 7.08 -3.91
C PRO A 173 -6.20 7.23 -4.65
N THR A 174 -5.07 7.22 -3.95
CA THR A 174 -3.73 7.49 -4.47
C THR A 174 -2.80 6.27 -4.47
N ALA A 175 -3.31 5.10 -4.04
CA ALA A 175 -2.48 3.92 -3.78
C ALA A 175 -1.65 3.42 -5.00
N SER A 176 -2.12 3.70 -6.23
CA SER A 176 -1.48 3.23 -7.48
C SER A 176 -1.18 4.38 -8.45
N LEU A 177 -1.02 5.60 -7.94
CA LEU A 177 -0.78 6.79 -8.74
C LEU A 177 0.67 7.25 -8.63
N THR A 178 1.22 7.78 -9.73
CA THR A 178 2.48 8.52 -9.74
C THR A 178 2.33 9.87 -9.02
N ARG A 179 3.42 10.47 -8.58
CA ARG A 179 3.38 11.78 -7.87
C ARG A 179 2.63 12.85 -8.67
N ALA A 180 2.88 12.98 -9.97
CA ALA A 180 2.19 13.94 -10.82
C ALA A 180 0.67 13.68 -10.91
N GLU A 181 0.26 12.40 -10.92
CA GLU A 181 -1.16 12.01 -10.89
C GLU A 181 -1.80 12.28 -9.52
N VAL A 182 -1.06 12.10 -8.42
CA VAL A 182 -1.48 12.47 -7.07
C VAL A 182 -1.72 13.97 -7.00
N ASP A 183 -0.77 14.80 -7.44
CA ASP A 183 -0.90 16.26 -7.43
C ASP A 183 -2.13 16.73 -8.24
N ALA A 184 -2.37 16.11 -9.41
CA ALA A 184 -3.55 16.38 -10.21
C ALA A 184 -4.86 15.98 -9.49
N LEU A 185 -4.87 14.86 -8.79
CA LEU A 185 -6.02 14.41 -8.00
C LEU A 185 -6.28 15.35 -6.82
N LEU A 186 -5.25 15.73 -6.06
CA LEU A 186 -5.37 16.66 -4.92
C LEU A 186 -5.88 18.02 -5.39
N ALA A 187 -5.46 18.50 -6.57
CA ALA A 187 -6.01 19.72 -7.16
C ALA A 187 -7.53 19.62 -7.45
N VAL A 188 -8.01 18.45 -7.89
CA VAL A 188 -9.45 18.19 -8.05
C VAL A 188 -10.16 18.17 -6.70
N VAL A 189 -9.58 17.54 -5.68
CA VAL A 189 -10.13 17.51 -4.30
C VAL A 189 -10.27 18.94 -3.75
N ARG A 190 -9.25 19.78 -3.88
CA ARG A 190 -9.30 21.21 -3.46
C ARG A 190 -10.39 21.99 -4.20
N ARG A 191 -10.58 21.72 -5.49
CA ARG A 191 -11.66 22.36 -6.27
C ARG A 191 -13.03 21.95 -5.77
N LEU A 192 -13.23 20.67 -5.47
CA LEU A 192 -14.48 20.17 -4.88
C LEU A 192 -14.76 20.79 -3.53
N GLN A 193 -13.74 20.93 -2.68
CA GLN A 193 -13.82 21.60 -1.40
C GLN A 193 -14.23 23.10 -1.57
N ALA A 194 -13.60 23.81 -2.49
CA ALA A 194 -13.92 25.20 -2.80
C ALA A 194 -15.38 25.37 -3.29
N ASP A 195 -15.93 24.35 -3.94
CA ASP A 195 -17.35 24.28 -4.33
C ASP A 195 -18.27 23.95 -3.14
N GLY A 196 -17.75 23.85 -1.91
CA GLY A 196 -18.49 23.59 -0.67
C GLY A 196 -18.78 22.12 -0.39
N MET A 197 -18.15 21.19 -1.11
CA MET A 197 -18.29 19.77 -0.85
C MET A 197 -17.47 19.34 0.35
N ALA A 198 -18.07 18.54 1.25
CA ALA A 198 -17.33 17.84 2.28
C ALA A 198 -16.67 16.58 1.69
N ILE A 199 -15.42 16.34 2.06
CA ILE A 199 -14.65 15.19 1.56
C ILE A 199 -14.07 14.45 2.75
N VAL A 200 -14.29 13.14 2.80
CA VAL A 200 -13.55 12.26 3.72
C VAL A 200 -12.51 11.52 2.90
N PHE A 201 -11.26 11.87 3.17
CA PHE A 201 -10.10 11.31 2.49
C PHE A 201 -9.43 10.27 3.39
N VAL A 202 -9.40 9.03 2.95
CA VAL A 202 -8.73 7.94 3.66
C VAL A 202 -7.42 7.64 2.95
N SER A 203 -6.32 7.86 3.64
CA SER A 203 -4.99 7.52 3.14
C SER A 203 -4.13 7.02 4.30
N HIS A 204 -3.10 6.27 3.97
CA HIS A 204 -2.04 5.90 4.91
C HIS A 204 -0.73 6.65 4.61
N LYS A 205 -0.70 7.49 3.57
CA LYS A 205 0.44 8.32 3.19
C LYS A 205 0.35 9.66 3.90
N LEU A 206 1.31 9.91 4.80
CA LEU A 206 1.30 11.07 5.68
C LEU A 206 1.42 12.39 4.90
N ASP A 207 2.27 12.44 3.88
CA ASP A 207 2.52 13.64 3.08
C ASP A 207 1.26 14.12 2.37
N GLU A 208 0.49 13.19 1.78
CA GLU A 208 -0.79 13.53 1.13
C GLU A 208 -1.80 14.11 2.12
N VAL A 209 -1.86 13.53 3.34
CA VAL A 209 -2.76 13.99 4.39
C VAL A 209 -2.36 15.37 4.89
N MET A 210 -1.07 15.58 5.14
CA MET A 210 -0.55 16.88 5.57
C MET A 210 -0.75 17.98 4.51
N GLU A 211 -0.77 17.60 3.23
CA GLU A 211 -1.00 18.52 2.13
C GLU A 211 -2.46 18.94 1.98
N ILE A 212 -3.44 18.02 2.21
CA ILE A 212 -4.83 18.24 1.79
C ILE A 212 -5.80 18.44 2.97
N ALA A 213 -5.50 17.93 4.17
CA ALA A 213 -6.44 17.86 5.28
C ALA A 213 -6.66 19.20 5.96
N ASP A 214 -7.91 19.52 6.31
CA ASP A 214 -8.24 20.54 7.30
C ASP A 214 -8.24 19.95 8.71
N ARG A 215 -8.84 18.76 8.87
CA ARG A 215 -8.90 18.02 10.14
C ARG A 215 -8.54 16.56 9.91
N VAL A 216 -7.90 15.98 10.91
CA VAL A 216 -7.51 14.57 10.91
C VAL A 216 -8.12 13.85 12.09
N THR A 217 -8.86 12.77 11.83
CA THR A 217 -9.30 11.81 12.87
C THR A 217 -8.45 10.56 12.79
N VAL A 218 -7.90 10.15 13.93
CA VAL A 218 -7.12 8.91 14.02
C VAL A 218 -7.93 7.81 14.70
N LEU A 219 -8.04 6.67 14.02
CA LEU A 219 -8.62 5.44 14.56
C LEU A 219 -7.52 4.41 14.85
N ARG A 220 -7.60 3.75 16.01
CA ARG A 220 -6.75 2.63 16.38
C ARG A 220 -7.56 1.58 17.12
N ASP A 221 -7.46 0.32 16.69
CA ASP A 221 -8.16 -0.83 17.28
C ASP A 221 -9.67 -0.60 17.43
N GLY A 222 -10.31 -0.01 16.43
CA GLY A 222 -11.74 0.29 16.42
C GLY A 222 -12.17 1.47 17.28
N ARG A 223 -11.23 2.22 17.86
CA ARG A 223 -11.50 3.38 18.74
C ARG A 223 -10.95 4.66 18.13
N LYS A 224 -11.66 5.75 18.32
CA LYS A 224 -11.17 7.09 18.00
C LYS A 224 -10.18 7.54 19.09
N LEU A 225 -8.96 7.88 18.69
CA LEU A 225 -7.98 8.50 19.59
C LEU A 225 -8.24 9.99 19.76
N GLY A 226 -8.63 10.66 18.68
CA GLY A 226 -8.96 12.09 18.69
C GLY A 226 -9.21 12.61 17.28
N THR A 227 -9.55 13.90 17.22
CA THR A 227 -9.66 14.70 15.99
C THR A 227 -8.87 15.99 16.21
N TRP A 228 -8.00 16.35 15.29
CA TRP A 228 -7.14 17.53 15.38
C TRP A 228 -7.20 18.34 14.08
N PRO A 229 -7.05 19.68 14.12
CA PRO A 229 -6.70 20.46 12.96
C PRO A 229 -5.37 19.95 12.36
N ALA A 230 -5.28 19.81 11.04
CA ALA A 230 -4.09 19.27 10.38
C ALA A 230 -2.84 20.14 10.66
N GLU A 231 -2.99 21.45 10.71
CA GLU A 231 -1.93 22.41 11.01
C GLU A 231 -1.26 22.24 12.39
N GLN A 232 -1.95 21.54 13.33
CA GLN A 232 -1.44 21.26 14.67
C GLN A 232 -0.70 19.93 14.78
N LEU A 233 -0.65 19.16 13.69
CA LEU A 233 -0.01 17.86 13.64
C LEU A 233 1.23 17.92 12.74
N SER A 234 2.32 17.30 13.20
CA SER A 234 3.41 16.89 12.31
C SER A 234 3.20 15.49 11.81
N GLY A 235 3.81 15.14 10.66
CA GLY A 235 3.79 13.76 10.15
C GLY A 235 4.25 12.75 11.19
N ARG A 236 5.28 13.10 11.98
CA ARG A 236 5.80 12.28 13.09
C ARG A 236 4.75 12.03 14.18
N GLN A 237 4.07 13.09 14.64
CA GLN A 237 3.00 12.95 15.64
C GLN A 237 1.86 12.08 15.11
N LEU A 238 1.49 12.26 13.85
CA LEU A 238 0.46 11.48 13.20
C LEU A 238 0.86 10.00 13.09
N ALA A 239 2.10 9.70 12.69
CA ALA A 239 2.64 8.35 12.66
C ALA A 239 2.63 7.71 14.06
N ALA A 240 3.06 8.43 15.08
CA ALA A 240 3.03 7.95 16.47
C ALA A 240 1.61 7.66 16.99
N LEU A 241 0.64 8.51 16.66
CA LEU A 241 -0.77 8.28 16.98
C LEU A 241 -1.32 7.02 16.31
N MET A 242 -0.97 6.82 15.02
CA MET A 242 -1.44 5.65 14.26
C MET A 242 -0.83 4.33 14.74
N THR A 243 0.45 4.33 15.08
CA THR A 243 1.20 3.12 15.46
C THR A 243 1.16 2.85 16.96
N GLY A 244 1.02 3.89 17.78
CA GLY A 244 1.14 3.82 19.24
C GLY A 244 2.60 3.77 19.73
N GLN A 245 3.55 3.99 18.83
CA GLN A 245 4.99 4.01 19.11
C GLN A 245 5.59 5.27 18.51
N GLU A 246 6.60 5.83 19.14
CA GLU A 246 7.41 6.87 18.51
C GLU A 246 8.15 6.25 17.32
N VAL A 247 7.99 6.85 16.16
CA VAL A 247 8.73 6.43 14.96
C VAL A 247 10.16 6.91 15.14
N ASP A 248 11.08 5.96 15.26
CA ASP A 248 12.52 6.27 15.31
C ASP A 248 13.00 6.58 13.89
N GLU A 249 13.18 7.86 13.60
CA GLU A 249 13.69 8.37 12.30
C GLU A 249 15.23 8.41 12.25
N ARG A 250 15.92 7.71 13.16
CA ARG A 250 17.37 7.67 13.07
C ARG A 250 17.78 7.01 11.77
N LEU A 251 18.56 7.75 10.99
CA LEU A 251 19.21 7.21 9.81
C LEU A 251 20.02 5.98 10.21
N HIS A 252 19.81 4.89 9.48
CA HIS A 252 20.55 3.64 9.72
C HIS A 252 21.85 3.57 8.91
N ALA A 253 22.39 4.70 8.48
CA ALA A 253 23.60 4.74 7.69
C ALA A 253 24.83 4.36 8.53
N ARG A 254 25.43 3.22 8.23
CA ARG A 254 26.68 2.72 8.83
C ARG A 254 27.82 2.79 7.80
N ASP A 255 29.02 3.05 8.27
CA ASP A 255 30.19 2.90 7.40
C ASP A 255 30.54 1.41 7.25
N MET A 256 30.25 0.87 6.07
CA MET A 256 30.54 -0.52 5.73
C MET A 256 31.85 -0.70 4.93
N SER A 257 32.66 0.36 4.79
CA SER A 257 33.88 0.36 3.96
C SER A 257 34.90 -0.73 4.32
N ALA A 258 34.98 -1.08 5.60
CA ALA A 258 35.89 -2.12 6.10
C ALA A 258 35.35 -3.55 5.98
N ALA A 259 34.05 -3.73 5.71
CA ALA A 259 33.45 -5.07 5.60
C ALA A 259 33.79 -5.73 4.23
N PRO A 260 34.02 -7.06 4.22
CA PRO A 260 34.37 -7.77 2.99
C PRO A 260 33.19 -7.80 2.01
N ALA A 261 33.48 -7.75 0.70
CA ALA A 261 32.46 -7.90 -0.32
C ALA A 261 31.89 -9.31 -0.31
N LEU A 262 30.57 -9.43 -0.15
CA LEU A 262 29.85 -10.69 -0.28
C LEU A 262 29.40 -10.93 -1.72
N LEU A 263 28.73 -9.95 -2.33
CA LEU A 263 28.27 -9.99 -3.72
C LEU A 263 29.09 -9.03 -4.55
N GLU A 264 29.59 -9.50 -5.70
CA GLU A 264 30.22 -8.66 -6.71
C GLU A 264 29.50 -8.89 -8.05
N VAL A 265 29.00 -7.82 -8.64
CA VAL A 265 28.35 -7.79 -9.95
C VAL A 265 29.21 -6.95 -10.88
N ARG A 266 29.57 -7.47 -12.06
CA ARG A 266 30.42 -6.77 -13.01
C ARG A 266 29.86 -6.89 -14.43
N GLY A 267 29.56 -5.74 -15.04
CA GLY A 267 29.11 -5.63 -16.43
C GLY A 267 27.86 -6.47 -16.72
N LEU A 268 26.98 -6.63 -15.74
CA LEU A 268 25.81 -7.49 -15.89
C LEU A 268 24.83 -6.85 -16.87
N GLY A 269 24.35 -7.61 -17.84
CA GLY A 269 23.39 -7.14 -18.83
C GLY A 269 22.43 -8.22 -19.27
N ARG A 270 21.20 -7.79 -19.56
CA ARG A 270 20.14 -8.60 -20.15
C ARG A 270 19.37 -7.73 -21.15
N ASP A 271 19.29 -8.19 -22.37
CA ASP A 271 18.65 -7.43 -23.46
C ASP A 271 17.18 -7.10 -23.14
N GLY A 272 16.84 -5.81 -23.22
CA GLY A 272 15.51 -5.29 -22.90
C GLY A 272 15.21 -5.02 -21.42
N ASP A 273 16.06 -5.47 -20.49
CA ASP A 273 15.84 -5.32 -19.04
C ASP A 273 16.86 -4.34 -18.42
N TYR A 274 18.17 -4.62 -18.54
CA TYR A 274 19.25 -3.79 -17.98
C TYR A 274 20.59 -4.01 -18.69
N GLU A 275 21.49 -3.02 -18.59
CA GLU A 275 22.76 -3.02 -19.33
C GLU A 275 23.90 -2.46 -18.49
N ASP A 276 25.06 -3.16 -18.56
CA ASP A 276 26.33 -2.76 -17.94
C ASP A 276 26.26 -2.42 -16.45
N VAL A 277 25.50 -3.23 -15.71
CA VAL A 277 25.29 -3.04 -14.27
C VAL A 277 26.48 -3.58 -13.50
N SER A 278 27.13 -2.72 -12.70
CA SER A 278 28.28 -3.09 -11.86
C SER A 278 28.14 -2.48 -10.47
N PHE A 279 28.19 -3.32 -9.44
CA PHE A 279 28.19 -2.91 -8.03
C PHE A 279 28.68 -4.06 -7.14
N ASP A 280 28.87 -3.77 -5.87
CA ASP A 280 29.13 -4.76 -4.82
C ASP A 280 28.18 -4.58 -3.63
N VAL A 281 28.02 -5.65 -2.86
CA VAL A 281 27.32 -5.63 -1.57
C VAL A 281 28.21 -6.31 -0.54
N ARG A 282 28.39 -5.68 0.62
CA ARG A 282 29.28 -6.15 1.67
C ARG A 282 28.56 -7.03 2.69
N GLU A 283 29.29 -7.83 3.44
CA GLU A 283 28.69 -8.61 4.54
C GLU A 283 28.08 -7.69 5.60
N GLY A 284 26.79 -7.93 5.92
CA GLY A 284 26.04 -7.10 6.87
C GLY A 284 25.58 -5.75 6.33
N GLU A 285 25.83 -5.42 5.04
CA GLU A 285 25.36 -4.18 4.43
C GLU A 285 23.88 -4.28 4.06
N ILE A 286 23.16 -3.17 4.24
CA ILE A 286 21.84 -2.94 3.66
C ILE A 286 22.02 -1.97 2.49
N LEU A 287 21.98 -2.50 1.27
CA LEU A 287 22.08 -1.73 0.03
C LEU A 287 20.68 -1.38 -0.48
N GLY A 288 20.37 -0.09 -0.60
CA GLY A 288 19.18 0.41 -1.26
C GLY A 288 19.34 0.41 -2.78
N LEU A 289 18.30 0.07 -3.52
CA LEU A 289 18.23 0.20 -4.97
C LEU A 289 16.93 0.94 -5.32
N THR A 290 17.06 2.18 -5.82
CA THR A 290 15.92 3.04 -6.14
C THR A 290 15.91 3.46 -7.61
N GLY A 291 14.83 4.08 -8.06
CA GLY A 291 14.64 4.58 -9.43
C GLY A 291 13.16 4.60 -9.81
N LEU A 292 12.82 5.16 -10.94
CA LEU A 292 11.45 5.20 -11.43
C LEU A 292 10.93 3.80 -11.83
N LEU A 293 9.61 3.67 -11.91
CA LEU A 293 8.98 2.43 -12.41
C LEU A 293 9.52 2.09 -13.81
N GLY A 294 9.90 0.82 -14.02
CA GLY A 294 10.51 0.37 -15.27
C GLY A 294 12.01 0.66 -15.39
N ALA A 295 12.69 1.09 -14.33
CA ALA A 295 14.13 1.32 -14.33
C ALA A 295 14.99 0.03 -14.41
N GLY A 296 14.39 -1.16 -14.34
CA GLY A 296 15.10 -2.44 -14.44
C GLY A 296 15.50 -3.07 -13.09
N ARG A 297 15.04 -2.51 -11.96
CA ARG A 297 15.41 -2.95 -10.60
C ARG A 297 14.95 -4.37 -10.30
N THR A 298 13.68 -4.66 -10.52
CA THR A 298 13.07 -6.00 -10.33
C THR A 298 13.68 -7.02 -11.28
N GLU A 299 13.92 -6.64 -12.54
CA GLU A 299 14.57 -7.48 -13.55
C GLU A 299 15.98 -7.87 -13.12
N LEU A 300 16.75 -6.93 -12.57
CA LEU A 300 18.07 -7.16 -12.00
C LEU A 300 18.00 -8.13 -10.82
N ALA A 301 17.05 -7.94 -9.88
CA ALA A 301 16.85 -8.82 -8.76
C ALA A 301 16.51 -10.26 -9.19
N LEU A 302 15.62 -10.40 -10.18
CA LEU A 302 15.28 -11.69 -10.78
C LEU A 302 16.48 -12.34 -11.48
N GLY A 303 17.37 -11.53 -12.05
CA GLY A 303 18.64 -11.98 -12.62
C GLY A 303 19.57 -12.55 -11.55
N LEU A 304 19.75 -11.85 -10.44
CA LEU A 304 20.54 -12.30 -9.29
C LEU A 304 19.94 -13.56 -8.63
N PHE A 305 18.61 -13.69 -8.64
CA PHE A 305 17.92 -14.86 -8.09
C PHE A 305 17.79 -16.04 -9.08
N GLY A 306 18.38 -15.92 -10.31
CA GLY A 306 18.42 -16.99 -11.30
C GLY A 306 17.08 -17.27 -12.00
N MET A 307 16.08 -16.40 -11.87
CA MET A 307 14.79 -16.51 -12.57
C MET A 307 14.84 -15.89 -13.98
N ARG A 308 15.68 -14.86 -14.18
CA ARG A 308 15.96 -14.26 -15.48
C ARG A 308 17.47 -14.30 -15.71
N ARG A 309 17.95 -15.19 -16.57
CA ARG A 309 19.40 -15.35 -16.78
C ARG A 309 19.97 -14.11 -17.48
N PRO A 310 21.04 -13.50 -16.92
CA PRO A 310 21.79 -12.45 -17.62
C PRO A 310 22.43 -12.97 -18.91
N ASP A 311 22.51 -12.14 -19.92
CA ASP A 311 23.17 -12.45 -21.21
C ASP A 311 24.66 -12.17 -21.16
N ARG A 312 25.06 -11.18 -20.35
CA ARG A 312 26.43 -10.67 -20.24
C ARG A 312 26.82 -10.44 -18.78
N GLY A 313 28.13 -10.35 -18.55
CA GLY A 313 28.70 -10.01 -17.26
C GLY A 313 28.98 -11.19 -16.36
N SER A 314 29.22 -10.90 -15.09
CA SER A 314 29.54 -11.94 -14.11
C SER A 314 29.05 -11.57 -12.71
N ILE A 315 28.69 -12.62 -11.96
CA ILE A 315 28.27 -12.55 -10.56
C ILE A 315 29.23 -13.38 -9.74
N ARG A 316 29.75 -12.84 -8.63
CA ARG A 316 30.50 -13.58 -7.60
C ARG A 316 29.78 -13.43 -6.26
N LEU A 317 29.70 -14.52 -5.51
CA LEU A 317 29.13 -14.55 -4.16
C LEU A 317 30.15 -15.21 -3.22
N GLY A 318 30.66 -14.46 -2.23
CA GLY A 318 31.71 -14.92 -1.33
C GLY A 318 32.96 -15.38 -2.08
N GLY A 319 33.39 -14.61 -3.09
CA GLY A 319 34.54 -14.92 -3.95
C GLY A 319 34.34 -16.02 -4.99
N ARG A 320 33.24 -16.77 -4.96
CA ARG A 320 32.93 -17.86 -5.91
C ARG A 320 31.99 -17.37 -7.01
N ARG A 321 32.07 -17.96 -8.20
CA ARG A 321 31.11 -17.73 -9.29
C ARG A 321 30.01 -18.79 -9.23
N PRO A 322 28.83 -18.50 -8.66
CA PRO A 322 27.72 -19.45 -8.64
C PRO A 322 27.16 -19.61 -10.07
N VAL A 323 26.70 -20.82 -10.37
CA VAL A 323 25.94 -21.07 -11.60
C VAL A 323 24.47 -20.82 -11.26
N LEU A 324 23.92 -19.71 -11.72
CA LEU A 324 22.54 -19.30 -11.45
C LEU A 324 21.66 -19.54 -12.69
N ARG A 325 21.24 -20.81 -12.89
CA ARG A 325 20.35 -21.21 -14.00
C ARG A 325 18.89 -21.28 -13.56
N SER A 326 18.67 -21.29 -12.27
CA SER A 326 17.33 -21.40 -11.65
C SER A 326 17.36 -20.76 -10.25
N ASN A 327 16.16 -20.49 -9.72
CA ASN A 327 15.99 -20.07 -8.33
C ASN A 327 16.53 -21.11 -7.33
N ARG A 328 16.51 -22.42 -7.68
CA ARG A 328 17.09 -23.49 -6.83
C ARG A 328 18.61 -23.34 -6.72
N ASP A 329 19.27 -22.96 -7.80
CA ASP A 329 20.74 -22.72 -7.78
C ASP A 329 21.05 -21.49 -6.92
N ALA A 330 20.25 -20.42 -7.03
CA ALA A 330 20.38 -19.22 -6.19
C ALA A 330 20.17 -19.55 -4.71
N MET A 331 19.14 -20.32 -4.38
CA MET A 331 18.90 -20.79 -3.00
C MET A 331 20.05 -21.65 -2.48
N ALA A 332 20.58 -22.54 -3.29
CA ALA A 332 21.75 -23.38 -2.93
C ALA A 332 23.01 -22.52 -2.71
N ALA A 333 23.17 -21.42 -3.45
CA ALA A 333 24.23 -20.46 -3.26
C ALA A 333 24.04 -19.56 -2.02
N GLY A 334 22.87 -19.57 -1.41
CA GLY A 334 22.53 -18.76 -0.23
C GLY A 334 21.92 -17.40 -0.58
N ILE A 335 21.23 -17.29 -1.71
CA ILE A 335 20.45 -16.11 -2.10
C ILE A 335 18.97 -16.37 -1.85
N ALA A 336 18.27 -15.42 -1.26
CA ALA A 336 16.82 -15.42 -1.10
C ALA A 336 16.20 -14.16 -1.73
N TYR A 337 14.96 -14.28 -2.22
CA TYR A 337 14.25 -13.19 -2.89
C TYR A 337 12.80 -13.12 -2.40
N VAL A 338 12.43 -11.96 -1.86
CA VAL A 338 11.07 -11.61 -1.47
C VAL A 338 10.48 -10.73 -2.57
N PRO A 339 9.47 -11.19 -3.31
CA PRO A 339 8.89 -10.44 -4.42
C PRO A 339 7.96 -9.31 -3.93
N GLU A 340 7.81 -8.27 -4.74
CA GLU A 340 6.84 -7.20 -4.56
C GLU A 340 5.39 -7.75 -4.53
N ASP A 341 5.00 -8.51 -5.56
CA ASP A 341 3.69 -9.18 -5.60
C ASP A 341 3.69 -10.43 -4.74
N ARG A 342 3.44 -10.23 -3.44
CA ARG A 342 3.33 -11.33 -2.48
C ARG A 342 2.09 -12.20 -2.69
N GLN A 343 1.00 -11.64 -3.24
CA GLN A 343 -0.27 -12.36 -3.35
C GLN A 343 -0.27 -13.37 -4.49
N SER A 344 0.28 -13.00 -5.64
CA SER A 344 0.28 -13.87 -6.82
C SER A 344 1.53 -14.76 -6.89
N ILE A 345 2.70 -14.24 -6.47
CA ILE A 345 4.00 -14.89 -6.62
C ILE A 345 4.57 -15.34 -5.27
N GLY A 346 4.38 -14.53 -4.24
CA GLY A 346 5.00 -14.74 -2.92
C GLY A 346 4.30 -15.81 -2.08
N LEU A 347 2.98 -16.00 -2.17
CA LEU A 347 2.18 -16.84 -1.28
C LEU A 347 1.21 -17.73 -2.04
N ASN A 348 0.96 -18.92 -1.51
CA ASN A 348 -0.19 -19.71 -1.90
C ASN A 348 -1.35 -19.38 -0.95
N LEU A 349 -2.22 -18.45 -1.38
CA LEU A 349 -3.26 -17.85 -0.54
C LEU A 349 -4.28 -18.85 0.04
N ARG A 350 -4.50 -19.98 -0.67
CA ARG A 350 -5.46 -21.00 -0.25
C ARG A 350 -4.86 -22.02 0.73
N GLN A 351 -3.54 -22.13 0.77
CA GLN A 351 -2.85 -23.02 1.70
C GLN A 351 -2.67 -22.38 3.07
N SER A 352 -2.40 -23.23 4.05
CA SER A 352 -2.18 -22.81 5.43
C SER A 352 -0.91 -21.97 5.59
N VAL A 353 -0.83 -21.22 6.68
CA VAL A 353 0.37 -20.48 7.07
C VAL A 353 1.56 -21.43 7.21
N GLN A 354 1.39 -22.58 7.90
CA GLN A 354 2.48 -23.54 8.09
C GLN A 354 2.99 -24.12 6.76
N ASP A 355 2.12 -24.40 5.78
CA ASP A 355 2.54 -24.89 4.47
C ASP A 355 3.33 -23.83 3.70
N ASN A 356 2.87 -22.60 3.76
CA ASN A 356 3.56 -21.47 3.17
C ASN A 356 4.95 -21.23 3.78
N LEU A 357 5.07 -21.33 5.10
CA LEU A 357 6.34 -21.13 5.81
C LEU A 357 7.40 -22.15 5.44
N VAL A 358 7.01 -23.43 5.31
CA VAL A 358 7.98 -24.51 5.09
C VAL A 358 8.32 -24.75 3.62
N LEU A 359 7.61 -24.11 2.68
CA LEU A 359 7.69 -24.40 1.25
C LEU A 359 9.12 -24.37 0.70
N ALA A 360 9.92 -23.35 1.04
CA ALA A 360 11.30 -23.23 0.58
C ALA A 360 12.26 -24.21 1.28
N MET A 361 11.83 -24.82 2.37
CA MET A 361 12.65 -25.77 3.16
C MET A 361 12.29 -27.21 2.91
N LEU A 362 11.31 -27.51 2.07
CA LEU A 362 10.84 -28.89 1.84
C LEU A 362 11.99 -29.88 1.62
N PRO A 363 13.01 -29.59 0.80
CA PRO A 363 14.13 -30.52 0.60
C PRO A 363 14.92 -30.85 1.87
N ARG A 364 14.97 -29.91 2.84
CA ARG A 364 15.69 -30.08 4.12
C ARG A 364 14.82 -30.73 5.20
N LEU A 365 13.51 -30.56 5.13
CA LEU A 365 12.55 -31.06 6.12
C LEU A 365 12.07 -32.49 5.78
N SER A 366 12.05 -32.80 4.49
CA SER A 366 11.61 -34.13 4.03
C SER A 366 12.63 -35.22 4.37
N GLY A 367 12.13 -36.34 4.87
CA GLY A 367 12.90 -37.56 5.09
C GLY A 367 13.07 -38.40 3.81
N PRO A 368 13.52 -39.65 3.95
CA PRO A 368 13.57 -40.60 2.85
C PRO A 368 12.22 -40.69 2.13
N LEU A 369 12.23 -40.84 0.81
CA LEU A 369 11.04 -40.90 -0.04
C LEU A 369 10.18 -39.64 -0.07
N GLY A 370 10.73 -38.46 0.38
CA GLY A 370 10.00 -37.20 0.36
C GLY A 370 8.96 -37.03 1.48
N TRP A 371 8.93 -37.97 2.45
CA TRP A 371 7.98 -37.90 3.57
C TRP A 371 8.27 -36.74 4.49
N LEU A 372 7.28 -35.87 4.72
CA LEU A 372 7.34 -34.71 5.67
C LEU A 372 6.39 -34.98 6.85
N PRO A 373 6.92 -35.31 8.05
CA PRO A 373 6.09 -35.48 9.23
C PRO A 373 5.33 -34.18 9.59
N ALA A 374 4.02 -34.30 9.86
CA ALA A 374 3.18 -33.15 10.23
C ALA A 374 3.70 -32.42 11.48
N SER A 375 4.24 -33.17 12.45
CA SER A 375 4.85 -32.58 13.66
C SER A 375 6.07 -31.71 13.37
N ARG A 376 6.96 -32.15 12.44
CA ARG A 376 8.13 -31.37 12.04
C ARG A 376 7.72 -30.09 11.32
N ARG A 377 6.73 -30.17 10.43
CA ARG A 377 6.17 -29.01 9.74
C ARG A 377 5.60 -28.00 10.74
N ALA A 378 4.73 -28.44 11.66
CA ALA A 378 4.11 -27.60 12.67
C ALA A 378 5.14 -26.96 13.62
N ALA A 379 6.12 -27.75 14.09
CA ALA A 379 7.18 -27.23 14.97
C ALA A 379 8.03 -26.16 14.29
N THR A 380 8.41 -26.36 13.01
CA THR A 380 9.17 -25.38 12.24
C THR A 380 8.35 -24.11 12.04
N ALA A 381 7.07 -24.23 11.70
CA ALA A 381 6.19 -23.08 11.53
C ALA A 381 6.00 -22.28 12.84
N ALA A 382 5.81 -22.98 13.96
CA ALA A 382 5.70 -22.34 15.27
C ALA A 382 6.97 -21.57 15.64
N GLN A 383 8.16 -22.14 15.41
CA GLN A 383 9.44 -21.47 15.66
C GLN A 383 9.57 -20.16 14.87
N TRP A 384 9.16 -20.12 13.60
CA TRP A 384 9.25 -18.91 12.80
C TRP A 384 8.16 -17.89 13.13
N ARG A 385 6.95 -18.35 13.51
CA ARG A 385 5.91 -17.47 14.07
C ARG A 385 6.45 -16.68 15.25
N ASP A 386 7.09 -17.38 16.19
CA ASP A 386 7.59 -16.78 17.44
C ASP A 386 8.79 -15.86 17.18
N ARG A 387 9.72 -16.26 16.29
CA ARG A 387 10.89 -15.45 15.92
C ARG A 387 10.54 -14.11 15.27
N LEU A 388 9.49 -14.08 14.45
CA LEU A 388 9.05 -12.88 13.74
C LEU A 388 7.82 -12.23 14.39
N HIS A 389 7.47 -12.65 15.62
CA HIS A 389 6.35 -12.09 16.38
C HIS A 389 5.05 -11.97 15.57
N MET A 390 4.71 -13.05 14.81
CA MET A 390 3.51 -13.05 13.96
C MET A 390 2.25 -13.21 14.81
N ARG A 391 1.31 -12.32 14.66
CA ARG A 391 -0.03 -12.43 15.27
C ARG A 391 -0.95 -13.16 14.30
N LEU A 392 -1.12 -14.46 14.50
CA LEU A 392 -1.87 -15.35 13.62
C LEU A 392 -3.08 -15.93 14.35
N PRO A 393 -4.23 -16.15 13.69
CA PRO A 393 -5.35 -16.84 14.28
C PRO A 393 -5.00 -18.31 14.60
N ALA A 394 -4.35 -18.99 13.66
CA ALA A 394 -3.83 -20.35 13.81
C ALA A 394 -2.78 -20.63 12.71
N LEU A 395 -1.91 -21.64 12.90
CA LEU A 395 -0.91 -22.01 11.88
C LEU A 395 -1.52 -22.80 10.70
N ASP A 396 -2.65 -23.43 10.90
CA ASP A 396 -3.43 -24.13 9.88
C ASP A 396 -4.44 -23.21 9.13
N ALA A 397 -4.60 -21.95 9.60
CA ALA A 397 -5.44 -20.99 8.92
C ALA A 397 -4.90 -20.65 7.50
N PRO A 398 -5.78 -20.48 6.51
CA PRO A 398 -5.39 -20.06 5.18
C PRO A 398 -4.77 -18.67 5.18
N VAL A 399 -3.71 -18.45 4.38
CA VAL A 399 -2.97 -17.19 4.35
C VAL A 399 -3.82 -15.99 3.92
N HIS A 400 -4.83 -16.18 3.08
CA HIS A 400 -5.72 -15.06 2.65
C HIS A 400 -6.49 -14.40 3.81
N GLN A 401 -6.55 -15.01 5.00
CA GLN A 401 -7.17 -14.43 6.19
C GLN A 401 -6.23 -13.51 6.98
N LEU A 402 -4.96 -13.44 6.60
CA LEU A 402 -3.96 -12.64 7.30
C LEU A 402 -4.03 -11.18 6.87
N SER A 403 -3.68 -10.27 7.80
CA SER A 403 -3.37 -8.88 7.47
C SER A 403 -2.12 -8.80 6.56
N GLY A 404 -2.01 -7.71 5.78
CA GLY A 404 -0.87 -7.48 4.88
C GLY A 404 0.49 -7.62 5.57
N GLY A 405 0.64 -7.06 6.78
CA GLY A 405 1.88 -7.14 7.55
C GLY A 405 2.22 -8.57 8.02
N ASN A 406 1.22 -9.35 8.46
CA ASN A 406 1.45 -10.77 8.81
C ASN A 406 1.74 -11.62 7.57
N ALA A 407 1.05 -11.40 6.45
CA ALA A 407 1.34 -12.05 5.18
C ALA A 407 2.78 -11.79 4.72
N GLN A 408 3.26 -10.54 4.84
CA GLN A 408 4.65 -10.17 4.55
C GLN A 408 5.65 -10.91 5.45
N ARG A 409 5.37 -10.99 6.76
CA ARG A 409 6.21 -11.75 7.69
C ARG A 409 6.25 -13.25 7.35
N VAL A 410 5.16 -13.83 6.83
CA VAL A 410 5.15 -15.23 6.36
C VAL A 410 6.08 -15.42 5.17
N VAL A 411 6.06 -14.51 4.18
CA VAL A 411 7.00 -14.57 3.04
C VAL A 411 8.44 -14.42 3.53
N LEU A 412 8.68 -13.44 4.40
CA LEU A 412 10.01 -13.19 4.96
C LEU A 412 10.53 -14.43 5.73
N ALA A 413 9.70 -15.01 6.60
CA ALA A 413 10.04 -16.21 7.37
C ALA A 413 10.39 -17.40 6.48
N ARG A 414 9.62 -17.63 5.39
CA ARG A 414 9.89 -18.67 4.41
C ARG A 414 11.32 -18.61 3.89
N TRP A 415 11.76 -17.40 3.51
CA TRP A 415 13.08 -17.21 2.93
C TRP A 415 14.19 -17.21 3.98
N LEU A 416 13.98 -16.58 5.14
CA LEU A 416 14.92 -16.62 6.25
C LEU A 416 15.17 -18.03 6.78
N ALA A 417 14.17 -18.90 6.69
CA ALA A 417 14.26 -20.30 7.06
C ALA A 417 15.26 -21.09 6.19
N THR A 418 15.60 -20.60 5.00
CA THR A 418 16.65 -21.20 4.16
C THR A 418 18.06 -20.82 4.61
N ALA A 419 18.21 -19.94 5.63
CA ALA A 419 19.46 -19.39 6.12
C ALA A 419 20.31 -18.75 5.00
N PRO A 420 19.78 -17.72 4.30
CA PRO A 420 20.50 -17.09 3.19
C PRO A 420 21.66 -16.22 3.71
N ARG A 421 22.67 -16.00 2.85
CA ARG A 421 23.74 -15.02 3.07
C ARG A 421 23.37 -13.66 2.48
N LEU A 422 22.60 -13.67 1.39
CA LEU A 422 22.07 -12.50 0.69
C LEU A 422 20.55 -12.58 0.64
N LEU A 423 19.88 -11.54 1.13
CA LEU A 423 18.43 -11.37 1.07
C LEU A 423 18.09 -10.20 0.15
N ILE A 424 17.32 -10.44 -0.89
CA ILE A 424 16.80 -9.40 -1.78
C ILE A 424 15.32 -9.18 -1.42
N LEU A 425 14.97 -7.94 -1.10
CA LEU A 425 13.63 -7.49 -0.75
C LEU A 425 13.15 -6.54 -1.84
N ASP A 426 12.19 -6.97 -2.65
CA ASP A 426 11.62 -6.15 -3.72
C ASP A 426 10.35 -5.50 -3.22
N SER A 427 10.38 -4.19 -3.02
CA SER A 427 9.29 -3.35 -2.49
C SER A 427 8.60 -3.98 -1.25
N PRO A 428 9.35 -4.28 -0.15
CA PRO A 428 8.88 -5.13 0.94
C PRO A 428 7.72 -4.54 1.74
N THR A 429 7.46 -3.26 1.58
CA THR A 429 6.47 -2.48 2.36
C THR A 429 5.23 -2.10 1.57
N VAL A 430 5.18 -2.39 0.28
CA VAL A 430 4.00 -2.13 -0.57
C VAL A 430 2.77 -2.83 -0.01
N GLY A 431 1.70 -2.07 0.23
CA GLY A 431 0.46 -2.56 0.83
C GLY A 431 0.59 -3.02 2.30
N VAL A 432 1.60 -2.50 3.01
CA VAL A 432 1.80 -2.70 4.45
C VAL A 432 1.59 -1.38 5.16
N ASP A 433 0.85 -1.38 6.27
CA ASP A 433 0.63 -0.17 7.06
C ASP A 433 1.91 0.29 7.78
N ILE A 434 1.96 1.57 8.18
CA ILE A 434 3.14 2.24 8.75
C ILE A 434 3.74 1.47 9.93
N GLY A 435 2.93 0.97 10.86
CA GLY A 435 3.43 0.24 12.03
C GLY A 435 4.07 -1.10 11.67
N ASN A 436 3.54 -1.79 10.68
CA ASN A 436 4.13 -3.03 10.18
C ASN A 436 5.35 -2.78 9.29
N ARG A 437 5.44 -1.64 8.57
CA ARG A 437 6.65 -1.24 7.82
C ARG A 437 7.86 -1.15 8.73
N GLN A 438 7.74 -0.42 9.84
CA GLN A 438 8.79 -0.30 10.83
C GLN A 438 9.24 -1.67 11.36
N GLY A 439 8.29 -2.55 11.72
CA GLY A 439 8.61 -3.89 12.20
C GLY A 439 9.34 -4.77 11.16
N ILE A 440 9.13 -4.54 9.85
CA ILE A 440 9.89 -5.20 8.79
C ILE A 440 11.33 -4.70 8.80
N PHE A 441 11.56 -3.39 8.88
CA PHE A 441 12.92 -2.83 8.90
C PHE A 441 13.68 -3.15 10.18
N GLU A 442 13.02 -3.25 11.34
CA GLU A 442 13.64 -3.76 12.57
C GLU A 442 14.19 -5.19 12.37
N ILE A 443 13.42 -6.05 11.66
CA ILE A 443 13.89 -7.39 11.31
C ILE A 443 15.10 -7.28 10.37
N VAL A 444 15.05 -6.44 9.33
CA VAL A 444 16.13 -6.25 8.36
C VAL A 444 17.40 -5.77 9.05
N HIS A 445 17.33 -4.74 9.91
CA HIS A 445 18.45 -4.22 10.69
C HIS A 445 19.05 -5.31 11.61
N GLY A 446 18.18 -6.08 12.25
CA GLY A 446 18.62 -7.19 13.09
C GLY A 446 19.30 -8.32 12.31
N LEU A 447 18.93 -8.56 11.04
CA LEU A 447 19.60 -9.52 10.16
C LEU A 447 20.96 -8.99 9.71
N ALA A 448 21.02 -7.74 9.27
CA ALA A 448 22.24 -7.07 8.83
C ALA A 448 23.28 -7.00 9.97
N ALA A 449 22.85 -6.69 11.19
CA ALA A 449 23.72 -6.70 12.38
C ALA A 449 24.33 -8.09 12.67
N ARG A 450 23.71 -9.17 12.20
CA ARG A 450 24.23 -10.55 12.28
C ARG A 450 25.06 -10.97 11.07
N GLY A 451 25.41 -10.04 10.18
CA GLY A 451 26.28 -10.26 9.02
C GLY A 451 25.57 -10.64 7.72
N MET A 452 24.22 -10.69 7.70
CA MET A 452 23.48 -10.95 6.47
C MET A 452 23.54 -9.72 5.56
N ALA A 453 23.91 -9.87 4.30
CA ALA A 453 23.78 -8.80 3.31
C ALA A 453 22.32 -8.70 2.83
N VAL A 454 21.83 -7.48 2.68
CA VAL A 454 20.45 -7.22 2.26
C VAL A 454 20.45 -6.21 1.11
N ILE A 455 19.69 -6.50 0.06
CA ILE A 455 19.34 -5.52 -0.99
C ILE A 455 17.88 -5.16 -0.77
N VAL A 456 17.58 -3.88 -0.59
CA VAL A 456 16.22 -3.34 -0.50
C VAL A 456 15.93 -2.55 -1.77
N ILE A 457 14.97 -3.01 -2.54
CA ILE A 457 14.46 -2.29 -3.71
C ILE A 457 13.24 -1.51 -3.28
N SER A 458 13.21 -0.21 -3.52
CA SER A 458 12.03 0.63 -3.28
C SER A 458 12.00 1.80 -4.25
N ASP A 459 10.80 2.20 -4.67
CA ASP A 459 10.53 3.45 -5.37
C ASP A 459 10.29 4.62 -4.41
N GLU A 460 10.01 4.33 -3.11
CA GLU A 460 9.96 5.34 -2.05
C GLU A 460 11.39 5.70 -1.60
N VAL A 461 11.91 6.86 -2.05
CA VAL A 461 13.27 7.33 -1.70
C VAL A 461 13.44 7.46 -0.19
N ALA A 462 12.44 7.97 0.51
CA ALA A 462 12.42 8.08 1.98
C ALA A 462 12.77 6.75 2.67
N GLU A 463 12.26 5.63 2.14
CA GLU A 463 12.46 4.31 2.71
C GLU A 463 13.93 3.85 2.61
N VAL A 464 14.52 3.94 1.41
CA VAL A 464 15.93 3.56 1.22
C VAL A 464 16.88 4.54 1.91
N HIS A 465 16.54 5.82 1.97
CA HIS A 465 17.31 6.84 2.68
C HIS A 465 17.33 6.58 4.19
N ALA A 466 16.19 6.26 4.80
CA ALA A 466 16.10 6.04 6.24
C ALA A 466 16.75 4.73 6.71
N HIS A 467 16.74 3.68 5.89
CA HIS A 467 17.02 2.32 6.35
C HIS A 467 18.22 1.64 5.72
N CYS A 468 18.84 2.24 4.66
CA CYS A 468 19.97 1.64 3.96
C CYS A 468 21.30 2.32 4.32
N ASP A 469 22.38 1.57 4.26
CA ASP A 469 23.75 2.09 4.48
C ASP A 469 24.24 2.88 3.25
N ARG A 470 23.80 2.45 2.05
CA ARG A 470 24.17 3.03 0.75
C ARG A 470 23.01 2.83 -0.21
N VAL A 471 22.80 3.76 -1.12
CA VAL A 471 21.71 3.75 -2.10
C VAL A 471 22.26 3.84 -3.51
N LEU A 472 21.88 2.91 -4.38
CA LEU A 472 22.14 2.96 -5.80
C LEU A 472 20.88 3.42 -6.53
N HIS A 473 21.05 4.31 -7.52
CA HIS A 473 19.98 4.76 -8.39
C HIS A 473 20.10 4.08 -9.76
N MET A 474 19.02 3.47 -10.20
CA MET A 474 18.91 2.93 -11.56
C MET A 474 17.99 3.80 -12.42
N ARG A 475 18.42 4.01 -13.67
CA ARG A 475 17.64 4.71 -14.70
C ARG A 475 17.83 4.05 -16.06
N GLY A 476 16.73 3.70 -16.74
CA GLY A 476 16.77 3.10 -18.07
C GLY A 476 17.64 1.83 -18.15
N GLY A 477 17.60 0.99 -17.13
CA GLY A 477 18.36 -0.26 -17.06
C GLY A 477 19.84 -0.11 -16.72
N ARG A 478 20.33 1.08 -16.36
CA ARG A 478 21.74 1.37 -16.01
C ARG A 478 21.88 1.95 -14.62
N MET A 479 23.07 1.80 -14.01
CA MET A 479 23.40 2.53 -12.80
C MET A 479 23.62 4.01 -13.14
N ALA A 480 22.88 4.90 -12.49
CA ALA A 480 22.91 6.34 -12.74
C ALA A 480 23.54 7.13 -11.59
N GLY A 481 23.60 6.57 -10.38
CA GLY A 481 24.21 7.24 -9.23
C GLY A 481 24.36 6.33 -8.02
N GLU A 482 25.18 6.77 -7.08
CA GLU A 482 25.40 6.16 -5.78
C GLU A 482 25.36 7.25 -4.70
N PHE A 483 24.64 7.00 -3.61
CA PHE A 483 24.41 7.93 -2.53
C PHE A 483 24.64 7.26 -1.18
N VAL A 484 25.14 8.03 -0.23
CA VAL A 484 25.30 7.62 1.16
C VAL A 484 24.33 8.45 2.01
N PRO A 485 23.31 7.86 2.64
CA PRO A 485 22.28 8.60 3.38
C PRO A 485 22.82 9.52 4.48
N GLY A 486 23.94 9.20 5.10
CA GLY A 486 24.62 10.06 6.10
C GLY A 486 25.28 11.32 5.52
N VAL A 487 25.41 11.40 4.17
CA VAL A 487 26.08 12.50 3.45
C VAL A 487 25.09 13.23 2.54
N HIS A 488 24.21 12.50 1.88
CA HIS A 488 23.23 13.01 0.92
C HIS A 488 21.85 13.08 1.57
N SER A 489 21.14 14.21 1.39
CA SER A 489 19.77 14.33 1.87
C SER A 489 18.79 13.53 1.00
N GLU A 490 17.63 13.23 1.57
CA GLU A 490 16.53 12.58 0.84
C GLU A 490 16.17 13.35 -0.45
N SER A 491 16.02 14.69 -0.34
CA SER A 491 15.68 15.54 -1.49
C SER A 491 16.73 15.48 -2.62
N GLN A 492 18.03 15.34 -2.29
CA GLN A 492 19.07 15.19 -3.32
C GLN A 492 18.92 13.87 -4.08
N ILE A 493 18.54 12.80 -3.40
CA ILE A 493 18.29 11.50 -4.03
C ILE A 493 17.02 11.58 -4.89
N GLU A 494 15.96 12.22 -4.38
CA GLU A 494 14.70 12.43 -5.13
C GLU A 494 14.93 13.24 -6.41
N GLU A 495 15.67 14.34 -6.34
CA GLU A 495 16.03 15.14 -7.51
C GLU A 495 16.77 14.30 -8.56
N ALA A 496 17.73 13.47 -8.15
CA ALA A 496 18.47 12.60 -9.06
C ALA A 496 17.60 11.51 -9.69
N VAL A 497 16.61 10.97 -8.95
CA VAL A 497 15.67 9.97 -9.46
C VAL A 497 14.72 10.57 -10.49
N HIS A 498 14.31 11.83 -10.32
CA HIS A 498 13.37 12.52 -11.19
C HIS A 498 14.02 13.33 -12.33
N ALA A 499 15.35 13.56 -12.30
CA ALA A 499 16.13 14.22 -13.36
C ALA A 499 16.25 13.33 -14.61
#